data_1d962c5bb3625ebbbec7c48d8ed907f8
#
_entry.id   1d962c5bb3625ebbbec7c48d8ed907f8
#
_cell.length_a   1.000
_cell.length_b   1.000
_cell.length_c   1.000
_cell.angle_alpha   90.00
_cell.angle_beta   90.00
_cell.angle_gamma   90.00
#
_symmetry.space_group_name_H-M   'P 1'
#
loop_
_entity.id
_entity.type
_entity.pdbx_description
1 polymer ?
#
loop_
_entity_poly.entity_id
_entity_poly.type
_entity_poly.pdbx_seq_one_letter_code
_entity_poly.pdbx_strand_id
1 'polypeptide(L)'
;MEPLEYGLEALARYEKAARAYDVLARRYHAAVGAEQRRIDGERRFVRVELERVVRGYAAKLRASGVPVDEMIATVKDVVCRAFVRVGWRHGGALVLEILDWGLEGYYGTVSAERTVAPAPVRCAM
;
A
#
# COMPACT_ATOMS: atom_id res chain seq x y z
N MET A 1 -1.62 8.23 -16.72
CA MET A 1 -1.54 8.06 -15.25
C MET A 1 -0.32 7.22 -14.92
N GLU A 2 0.43 7.61 -13.92
CA GLU A 2 1.61 6.87 -13.54
C GLU A 2 1.26 5.55 -12.88
N PRO A 3 2.13 4.53 -13.00
CA PRO A 3 1.87 3.22 -12.39
C PRO A 3 1.56 3.29 -10.90
N LEU A 4 2.21 4.19 -10.18
CA LEU A 4 1.97 4.35 -8.75
C LEU A 4 0.54 4.81 -8.47
N GLU A 5 0.08 5.85 -9.16
CA GLU A 5 -1.29 6.34 -8.97
C GLU A 5 -2.32 5.31 -9.38
N TYR A 6 -2.09 4.65 -10.50
CA TYR A 6 -2.98 3.61 -10.99
C TYR A 6 -3.10 2.46 -9.98
N GLY A 7 -1.97 2.00 -9.47
CA GLY A 7 -1.95 0.93 -8.48
C GLY A 7 -2.62 1.30 -7.18
N LEU A 8 -2.42 2.54 -6.72
CA LEU A 8 -3.06 3.02 -5.50
C LEU A 8 -4.57 3.12 -5.64
N GLU A 9 -5.05 3.59 -6.79
CA GLU A 9 -6.49 3.64 -7.02
C GLU A 9 -7.09 2.25 -7.12
N ALA A 10 -6.40 1.33 -7.79
CA ALA A 10 -6.86 -0.05 -7.88
C ALA A 10 -6.94 -0.69 -6.49
N LEU A 11 -5.91 -0.51 -5.67
CA LEU A 11 -5.93 -1.05 -4.31
C LEU A 11 -7.07 -0.46 -3.49
N ALA A 12 -7.28 0.85 -3.59
CA ALA A 12 -8.37 1.49 -2.85
C ALA A 12 -9.73 0.93 -3.27
N ARG A 13 -9.93 0.67 -4.56
CA ARG A 13 -11.17 0.07 -5.03
C ARG A 13 -11.38 -1.34 -4.47
N TYR A 14 -10.32 -2.16 -4.46
CA TYR A 14 -10.43 -3.51 -3.92
C TYR A 14 -10.63 -3.51 -2.40
N GLU A 15 -9.96 -2.61 -1.68
CA GLU A 15 -10.15 -2.49 -0.24
C GLU A 15 -11.57 -2.05 0.09
N LYS A 16 -12.10 -1.10 -0.66
CA LYS A 16 -13.46 -0.65 -0.48
C LYS A 16 -14.46 -1.76 -0.76
N ALA A 17 -14.24 -2.52 -1.85
CA ALA A 17 -15.09 -3.64 -2.19
C ALA A 17 -15.02 -4.76 -1.15
N ALA A 18 -13.82 -5.08 -0.68
CA ALA A 18 -13.64 -6.11 0.34
C ALA A 18 -14.40 -5.76 1.62
N ARG A 19 -14.34 -4.49 2.03
CA ARG A 19 -15.07 -4.03 3.21
C ARG A 19 -16.58 -4.15 3.02
N ALA A 20 -17.08 -3.82 1.84
CA ALA A 20 -18.50 -3.94 1.53
C ALA A 20 -18.94 -5.40 1.58
N TYR A 21 -18.13 -6.31 1.04
CA TYR A 21 -18.45 -7.73 1.07
C TYR A 21 -18.35 -8.31 2.47
N ASP A 22 -17.46 -7.81 3.31
CA ASP A 22 -17.41 -8.23 4.71
C ASP A 22 -18.72 -7.94 5.43
N VAL A 23 -19.29 -6.77 5.20
CA VAL A 23 -20.58 -6.40 5.78
C VAL A 23 -21.69 -7.32 5.26
N LEU A 24 -21.69 -7.60 3.96
CA LEU A 24 -22.67 -8.49 3.36
C LEU A 24 -22.51 -9.92 3.85
N ALA A 25 -21.28 -10.38 4.02
CA ALA A 25 -21.02 -11.73 4.49
C ALA A 25 -21.55 -11.97 5.90
N ARG A 26 -21.53 -10.96 6.75
CA ARG A 26 -22.10 -11.06 8.08
C ARG A 26 -23.62 -11.28 8.07
N ARG A 27 -24.27 -10.76 7.03
CA ARG A 27 -25.72 -10.90 6.88
C ARG A 27 -26.12 -12.15 6.12
N TYR A 28 -25.40 -12.45 5.04
CA TYR A 28 -25.85 -13.42 4.06
C TYR A 28 -24.96 -14.65 3.97
N HIS A 29 -23.93 -14.72 4.79
CA HIS A 29 -23.05 -15.90 4.93
C HIS A 29 -22.52 -16.39 3.57
N ALA A 30 -22.79 -17.65 3.24
CA ALA A 30 -22.23 -18.31 2.08
C ALA A 30 -22.67 -17.69 0.75
N ALA A 31 -23.76 -16.91 0.75
CA ALA A 31 -24.27 -16.35 -0.49
C ALA A 31 -23.27 -15.44 -1.21
N VAL A 32 -22.36 -14.81 -0.46
CA VAL A 32 -21.35 -13.92 -1.04
C VAL A 32 -19.92 -14.47 -0.86
N GLY A 33 -19.78 -15.69 -0.35
CA GLY A 33 -18.47 -16.24 -0.02
C GLY A 33 -17.54 -16.38 -1.21
N ALA A 34 -18.05 -16.81 -2.35
CA ALA A 34 -17.23 -16.98 -3.55
C ALA A 34 -16.72 -15.63 -4.07
N GLU A 35 -17.61 -14.62 -4.12
CA GLU A 35 -17.22 -13.28 -4.54
C GLU A 35 -16.23 -12.65 -3.57
N GLN A 36 -16.45 -12.83 -2.27
CA GLN A 36 -15.56 -12.33 -1.26
C GLN A 36 -14.15 -12.91 -1.42
N ARG A 37 -14.05 -14.22 -1.67
CA ARG A 37 -12.76 -14.85 -1.88
C ARG A 37 -12.07 -14.33 -3.14
N ARG A 38 -12.85 -14.10 -4.21
CA ARG A 38 -12.30 -13.54 -5.44
C ARG A 38 -11.74 -12.14 -5.20
N ILE A 39 -12.48 -11.29 -4.52
CA ILE A 39 -12.06 -9.92 -4.20
C ILE A 39 -10.80 -9.96 -3.32
N ASP A 40 -10.77 -10.83 -2.32
CA ASP A 40 -9.60 -10.96 -1.45
C ASP A 40 -8.36 -11.41 -2.22
N GLY A 41 -8.53 -12.33 -3.16
CA GLY A 41 -7.42 -12.78 -4.01
C GLY A 41 -6.87 -11.65 -4.87
N GLU A 42 -7.74 -10.90 -5.52
CA GLU A 42 -7.34 -9.78 -6.36
C GLU A 42 -6.71 -8.66 -5.54
N ARG A 43 -7.26 -8.40 -4.34
CA ARG A 43 -6.71 -7.42 -3.43
C ARG A 43 -5.26 -7.75 -3.05
N ARG A 44 -5.00 -9.01 -2.74
CA ARG A 44 -3.65 -9.46 -2.40
C ARG A 44 -2.70 -9.30 -3.57
N PHE A 45 -3.15 -9.64 -4.75
CA PHE A 45 -2.33 -9.51 -5.96
C PHE A 45 -1.96 -8.05 -6.21
N VAL A 46 -2.95 -7.16 -6.17
CA VAL A 46 -2.72 -5.73 -6.37
C VAL A 46 -1.79 -5.18 -5.30
N ARG A 47 -1.95 -5.66 -4.07
CA ARG A 47 -1.12 -5.23 -2.96
C ARG A 47 0.35 -5.59 -3.16
N VAL A 48 0.63 -6.80 -3.62
CA VAL A 48 2.00 -7.24 -3.89
C VAL A 48 2.61 -6.41 -5.03
N GLU A 49 1.86 -6.20 -6.09
CA GLU A 49 2.34 -5.40 -7.20
C GLU A 49 2.60 -3.95 -6.78
N LEU A 50 1.70 -3.38 -5.99
CA LEU A 50 1.83 -2.02 -5.53
C LEU A 50 3.04 -1.85 -4.61
N GLU A 51 3.29 -2.82 -3.75
CA GLU A 51 4.47 -2.79 -2.88
C GLU A 51 5.74 -2.65 -3.70
N ARG A 52 5.85 -3.43 -4.77
CA ARG A 52 6.99 -3.35 -5.69
C ARG A 52 7.10 -1.98 -6.33
N VAL A 53 5.98 -1.43 -6.78
CA VAL A 53 5.94 -0.12 -7.43
C VAL A 53 6.36 0.98 -6.46
N VAL A 54 5.84 0.94 -5.24
CA VAL A 54 6.17 1.95 -4.22
C VAL A 54 7.66 1.88 -3.86
N ARG A 55 8.19 0.69 -3.67
CA ARG A 55 9.61 0.52 -3.37
C ARG A 55 10.48 1.07 -4.48
N GLY A 56 10.12 0.76 -5.73
CA GLY A 56 10.87 1.25 -6.89
C GLY A 56 10.81 2.76 -7.02
N TYR A 57 9.65 3.34 -6.76
CA TYR A 57 9.47 4.79 -6.81
C TYR A 57 10.34 5.49 -5.77
N ALA A 58 10.35 5.00 -4.54
CA ALA A 58 11.15 5.56 -3.47
C ALA A 58 12.66 5.43 -3.77
N ALA A 59 13.06 4.31 -4.33
CA ALA A 59 14.46 4.10 -4.72
C ALA A 59 14.88 5.09 -5.80
N LYS A 60 14.01 5.39 -6.75
CA LYS A 60 14.27 6.39 -7.79
C LYS A 60 14.41 7.78 -7.19
N LEU A 61 13.56 8.12 -6.24
CA LEU A 61 13.65 9.43 -5.59
C LEU A 61 14.99 9.56 -4.85
N ARG A 62 15.41 8.52 -4.17
CA ARG A 62 16.70 8.54 -3.50
C ARG A 62 17.84 8.71 -4.49
N ALA A 63 17.81 7.98 -5.58
CA ALA A 63 18.83 8.09 -6.62
C ALA A 63 18.90 9.48 -7.23
N SER A 64 17.78 10.20 -7.22
CA SER A 64 17.70 11.58 -7.69
C SER A 64 18.10 12.61 -6.63
N GLY A 65 18.49 12.16 -5.45
CA GLY A 65 18.93 13.06 -4.38
C GLY A 65 17.80 13.64 -3.52
N VAL A 66 16.61 13.10 -3.61
CA VAL A 66 15.47 13.57 -2.81
C VAL A 66 15.64 13.09 -1.37
N PRO A 67 15.55 13.99 -0.37
CA PRO A 67 15.65 13.57 1.04
C PRO A 67 14.48 12.68 1.46
N VAL A 68 14.68 11.89 2.50
CA VAL A 68 13.68 10.92 2.93
C VAL A 68 12.36 11.57 3.37
N ASP A 69 12.44 12.69 4.06
CA ASP A 69 11.23 13.38 4.51
C ASP A 69 10.41 13.93 3.33
N GLU A 70 11.09 14.36 2.28
CA GLU A 70 10.42 14.81 1.07
C GLU A 70 9.83 13.63 0.31
N MET A 71 10.51 12.50 0.30
CA MET A 71 9.98 11.28 -0.29
C MET A 71 8.69 10.86 0.43
N ILE A 72 8.71 10.85 1.76
CA ILE A 72 7.54 10.50 2.56
C ILE A 72 6.37 11.43 2.24
N ALA A 73 6.63 12.74 2.20
CA ALA A 73 5.58 13.72 1.90
C ALA A 73 5.00 13.49 0.50
N THR A 74 5.85 13.20 -0.47
CA THR A 74 5.42 12.97 -1.84
C THR A 74 4.56 11.70 -1.95
N VAL A 75 5.01 10.61 -1.38
CA VAL A 75 4.26 9.35 -1.41
C VAL A 75 2.92 9.52 -0.70
N LYS A 76 2.93 10.14 0.49
CA LYS A 76 1.72 10.37 1.25
C LYS A 76 0.71 11.19 0.46
N ASP A 77 1.17 12.22 -0.22
CA ASP A 77 0.30 13.08 -1.01
C ASP A 77 -0.35 12.31 -2.16
N VAL A 78 0.43 11.51 -2.86
CA VAL A 78 -0.09 10.70 -3.98
C VAL A 78 -1.10 9.67 -3.47
N VAL A 79 -0.81 9.02 -2.35
CA VAL A 79 -1.70 8.03 -1.75
C VAL A 79 -3.02 8.67 -1.36
N CYS A 80 -2.96 9.79 -0.65
CA CYS A 80 -4.17 10.45 -0.17
C CYS A 80 -5.03 10.93 -1.33
N ARG A 81 -4.42 11.47 -2.37
CA ARG A 81 -5.17 11.89 -3.55
C ARG A 81 -5.87 10.70 -4.24
N ALA A 82 -5.17 9.58 -4.37
CA ALA A 82 -5.74 8.39 -4.99
C ALA A 82 -6.93 7.85 -4.19
N PHE A 83 -6.79 7.82 -2.87
CA PHE A 83 -7.85 7.32 -2.00
C PHE A 83 -9.08 8.24 -2.04
N VAL A 84 -8.85 9.54 -2.07
CA VAL A 84 -9.94 10.50 -2.19
C VAL A 84 -10.68 10.32 -3.52
N ARG A 85 -9.96 10.12 -4.60
CA ARG A 85 -10.59 9.91 -5.92
C ARG A 85 -11.49 8.68 -5.95
N VAL A 86 -11.12 7.64 -5.21
CA VAL A 86 -11.92 6.42 -5.13
C VAL A 86 -13.02 6.51 -4.08
N GLY A 87 -12.95 7.50 -3.19
CA GLY A 87 -13.89 7.63 -2.09
C GLY A 87 -13.59 6.67 -0.94
N TRP A 88 -12.34 6.29 -0.76
CA TRP A 88 -11.91 5.40 0.31
C TRP A 88 -11.50 6.23 1.53
N ARG A 89 -12.30 6.16 2.58
CA ARG A 89 -12.10 6.98 3.78
C ARG A 89 -11.46 6.25 4.96
N HIS A 90 -11.31 4.94 4.85
CA HIS A 90 -10.83 4.11 5.94
C HIS A 90 -9.41 3.61 5.70
N GLY A 91 -8.62 4.38 4.96
CA GLY A 91 -7.32 3.95 4.53
C GLY A 91 -6.15 4.32 5.43
N GLY A 92 -6.41 4.86 6.63
CA GLY A 92 -5.33 5.34 7.50
C GLY A 92 -4.24 4.32 7.77
N ALA A 93 -4.62 3.11 8.16
CA ALA A 93 -3.65 2.05 8.42
C ALA A 93 -2.91 1.64 7.15
N LEU A 94 -3.61 1.62 6.03
CA LEU A 94 -3.01 1.27 4.75
C LEU A 94 -2.03 2.34 4.29
N VAL A 95 -2.33 3.61 4.54
CA VAL A 95 -1.40 4.71 4.24
C VAL A 95 -0.08 4.49 4.97
N LEU A 96 -0.14 4.15 6.26
CA LEU A 96 1.07 3.89 7.05
C LEU A 96 1.86 2.71 6.50
N GLU A 97 1.18 1.67 6.09
CA GLU A 97 1.82 0.50 5.52
C GLU A 97 2.51 0.84 4.19
N ILE A 98 1.86 1.64 3.35
CA ILE A 98 2.45 2.08 2.09
C ILE A 98 3.67 2.95 2.35
N LEU A 99 3.63 3.81 3.36
CA LEU A 99 4.81 4.60 3.74
C LEU A 99 5.95 3.71 4.21
N ASP A 100 5.67 2.62 4.91
CA ASP A 100 6.69 1.63 5.26
C ASP A 100 7.34 1.03 4.02
N TRP A 101 6.56 0.69 3.02
CA TRP A 101 7.11 0.19 1.75
C TRP A 101 8.02 1.24 1.12
N GLY A 102 7.63 2.50 1.18
CA GLY A 102 8.44 3.60 0.68
C GLY A 102 9.77 3.70 1.40
N LEU A 103 9.73 3.61 2.73
CA LEU A 103 10.95 3.66 3.52
C LEU A 103 11.87 2.47 3.21
N GLU A 104 11.30 1.28 3.07
CA GLU A 104 12.08 0.10 2.70
C GLU A 104 12.74 0.26 1.34
N GLY A 105 12.01 0.79 0.38
CA GLY A 105 12.57 1.04 -0.95
C GLY A 105 13.62 2.13 -0.95
N TYR A 106 13.40 3.19 -0.17
CA TYR A 106 14.33 4.30 -0.08
C TYR A 106 15.69 3.85 0.49
N TYR A 107 15.66 3.05 1.55
CA TYR A 107 16.89 2.57 2.18
C TYR A 107 17.46 1.32 1.51
N GLY A 108 16.73 0.77 0.54
CA GLY A 108 17.18 -0.34 -0.27
C GLY A 108 16.89 -1.70 0.34
N THR A 109 16.80 -2.69 -0.54
CA THR A 109 16.54 -4.07 -0.13
C THR A 109 17.71 -4.67 0.63
N VAL A 110 18.87 -4.06 0.52
CA VAL A 110 20.03 -4.49 1.29
C VAL A 110 19.70 -4.52 2.76
N SER A 111 18.84 -3.64 3.21
CA SER A 111 18.39 -3.65 4.60
C SER A 111 17.73 -4.97 4.97
N ALA A 112 17.15 -5.66 4.03
CA ALA A 112 16.53 -6.96 4.30
C ALA A 112 17.59 -8.01 4.65
N GLU A 113 18.76 -7.90 4.07
CA GLU A 113 19.85 -8.82 4.38
C GLU A 113 20.41 -8.58 5.77
N ARG A 114 20.21 -7.38 6.26
CA ARG A 114 20.66 -6.99 7.59
C ARG A 114 19.50 -6.86 8.56
N THR A 115 18.50 -7.67 8.34
CA THR A 115 17.29 -7.62 9.16
C THR A 115 17.57 -7.79 10.64
N VAL A 116 18.62 -8.51 10.96
CA VAL A 116 18.97 -8.73 12.35
C VAL A 116 19.26 -7.40 13.03
N ALA A 117 20.03 -6.55 12.37
CA ALA A 117 20.40 -5.27 12.95
C ALA A 117 19.34 -4.20 12.79
N PRO A 118 18.74 -4.04 11.61
CA PRO A 118 17.77 -2.96 11.40
C PRO A 118 16.45 -3.15 12.11
N ALA A 119 16.09 -4.36 12.44
CA ALA A 119 14.78 -4.64 13.02
C ALA A 119 14.46 -3.76 14.24
N PRO A 120 15.36 -3.60 15.20
CA PRO A 120 15.07 -2.72 16.34
C PRO A 120 14.84 -1.28 15.93
N VAL A 121 15.55 -0.81 14.93
CA VAL A 121 15.39 0.56 14.45
C VAL A 121 14.01 0.76 13.86
N ARG A 122 13.53 -0.22 13.13
CA ARG A 122 12.19 -0.14 12.56
C ARG A 122 11.11 -0.08 13.63
N CYS A 123 11.30 -0.82 14.69
CA CYS A 123 10.35 -0.82 15.79
C CYS A 123 10.32 0.51 16.51
N ALA A 124 11.41 1.25 16.49
CA ALA A 124 11.49 2.55 17.14
C ALA A 124 10.71 3.62 16.39
N MET A 125 10.41 3.39 15.15
CA MET A 125 9.61 4.30 14.36
C MET A 125 8.12 4.12 14.63
#